data_6f1be9e586dda34e5680f7d5b2fd2109
#
_entry.id   6f1be9e586dda34e5680f7d5b2fd2109
#
_cell.length_a   1.000
_cell.length_b   1.000
_cell.length_c   1.000
_cell.angle_alpha   90.00
_cell.angle_beta   90.00
_cell.angle_gamma   90.00
#
_symmetry.space_group_name_H-M   'P 1'
#
loop_
_entity.id
_entity.type
_entity.pdbx_description
1 polymer ?
#
loop_
_entity_poly.entity_id
_entity_poly.type
_entity_poly.pdbx_seq_one_letter_code
_entity_poly.pdbx_strand_id
1 'polypeptide(L)'
;MQVRRLLIPALSIIITVVLSSCAISRRATSRYQTLSERAQVTLTLDQRQYTMSSQVRIWRNELAIVSVQPMLGIEMIRMEATTDSLWIFDKMNRKYVVLSYPELQHLLNTHISYKTIQDFLTRSSAKGKDPIQLQFTSGKHQISVLCTFSHREQNTLQAPTRTRTDKYQQVTLREILPL
;
A
#
# COMPACT_ATOMS: atom_id res chain seq x y z
N MET A 1 -22.99 -7.18 1.80
CA MET A 1 -22.98 -5.73 2.09
C MET A 1 -22.04 -5.32 3.24
N GLN A 2 -21.72 -6.19 4.19
CA GLN A 2 -20.81 -5.89 5.32
C GLN A 2 -19.33 -5.83 4.96
N VAL A 3 -18.84 -6.61 3.99
CA VAL A 3 -17.42 -6.64 3.58
C VAL A 3 -16.96 -5.28 3.06
N ARG A 4 -17.84 -4.52 2.40
CA ARG A 4 -17.54 -3.19 1.85
C ARG A 4 -17.28 -2.14 2.95
N ARG A 5 -18.00 -2.21 4.07
CA ARG A 5 -17.83 -1.28 5.22
C ARG A 5 -16.53 -1.51 6.00
N LEU A 6 -15.92 -2.68 5.83
CA LEU A 6 -14.70 -3.09 6.54
C LEU A 6 -13.43 -2.92 5.70
N LEU A 7 -13.54 -3.00 4.36
CA LEU A 7 -12.39 -2.79 3.44
C LEU A 7 -11.88 -1.34 3.47
N ILE A 8 -12.76 -0.41 3.73
CA ILE A 8 -12.49 1.02 3.69
C ILE A 8 -11.61 1.48 4.87
N PRO A 9 -11.91 1.16 6.14
CA PRO A 9 -11.00 1.45 7.23
C PRO A 9 -9.67 0.69 7.09
N ALA A 10 -9.70 -0.54 6.55
CA ALA A 10 -8.49 -1.31 6.30
C ALA A 10 -7.55 -0.61 5.30
N LEU A 11 -8.08 0.02 4.27
CA LEU A 11 -7.28 0.73 3.27
C LEU A 11 -6.72 2.05 3.81
N SER A 12 -7.52 2.83 4.55
CA SER A 12 -7.02 4.03 5.25
C SER A 12 -5.87 3.68 6.19
N ILE A 13 -5.98 2.55 6.84
CA ILE A 13 -4.99 2.00 7.75
C ILE A 13 -3.72 1.57 7.01
N ILE A 14 -3.83 0.88 5.88
CA ILE A 14 -2.68 0.48 5.08
C ILE A 14 -1.91 1.72 4.61
N ILE A 15 -2.60 2.78 4.22
CA ILE A 15 -1.98 4.04 3.81
C ILE A 15 -1.29 4.73 5.00
N THR A 16 -1.94 4.83 6.15
CA THR A 16 -1.34 5.41 7.37
C THR A 16 -0.16 4.61 7.88
N VAL A 17 -0.22 3.30 7.77
CA VAL A 17 0.82 2.37 8.22
C VAL A 17 2.08 2.46 7.36
N VAL A 18 1.93 2.52 6.04
CA VAL A 18 3.06 2.76 5.13
C VAL A 18 3.76 4.07 5.47
N LEU A 19 3.06 4.99 6.11
CA LEU A 19 3.49 6.36 6.27
C LEU A 19 4.02 6.71 7.68
N SER A 20 3.66 5.96 8.73
CA SER A 20 4.09 6.25 10.11
C SER A 20 5.47 5.67 10.47
N SER A 21 6.04 4.80 9.65
CA SER A 21 7.32 4.14 9.96
C SER A 21 8.56 4.95 9.57
N CYS A 22 8.49 6.26 9.58
CA CYS A 22 9.58 7.18 9.19
C CYS A 22 10.71 7.32 10.20
N ALA A 23 11.02 6.32 11.01
CA ALA A 23 12.21 6.37 11.86
C ALA A 23 13.10 5.15 11.65
N ILE A 24 14.31 5.44 11.17
CA ILE A 24 15.55 4.69 11.38
C ILE A 24 15.84 3.52 10.43
N SER A 25 16.95 3.70 9.81
CA SER A 25 18.05 2.81 9.46
C SER A 25 18.42 2.76 7.99
N ARG A 26 19.48 3.48 7.69
CA ARG A 26 20.31 3.28 6.49
C ARG A 26 20.98 1.93 6.60
N ARG A 27 20.55 0.92 5.81
CA ARG A 27 21.43 -0.19 5.39
C ARG A 27 20.77 -1.08 4.33
N ALA A 28 21.61 -1.52 3.40
CA ALA A 28 21.36 -2.44 2.29
C ALA A 28 20.63 -1.86 1.08
N THR A 29 21.35 -1.02 0.36
CA THR A 29 21.03 -0.71 -1.04
C THR A 29 21.33 -1.95 -1.89
N SER A 30 20.40 -2.90 -1.96
CA SER A 30 20.52 -3.91 -3.00
C SER A 30 20.38 -3.20 -4.36
N ARG A 31 21.31 -3.46 -5.28
CA ARG A 31 21.31 -2.88 -6.64
C ARG A 31 20.26 -3.57 -7.51
N TYR A 32 18.97 -3.51 -7.14
CA TYR A 32 17.92 -3.97 -8.04
C TYR A 32 17.43 -2.80 -8.90
N GLN A 33 17.03 -3.10 -10.12
CA GLN A 33 16.29 -2.16 -10.98
C GLN A 33 14.79 -2.36 -10.82
N THR A 34 14.37 -3.61 -10.71
CA THR A 34 12.98 -3.98 -10.46
C THR A 34 12.87 -5.01 -9.35
N LEU A 35 11.78 -4.94 -8.58
CA LEU A 35 11.48 -5.85 -7.49
C LEU A 35 10.02 -6.29 -7.57
N SER A 36 9.77 -7.58 -7.45
CA SER A 36 8.44 -8.16 -7.28
C SER A 36 8.38 -8.98 -6.00
N GLU A 37 7.36 -8.76 -5.18
CA GLU A 37 7.15 -9.50 -3.94
C GLU A 37 5.68 -9.81 -3.74
N ARG A 38 5.38 -10.92 -3.11
CA ARG A 38 4.06 -11.20 -2.54
C ARG A 38 4.04 -10.77 -1.09
N ALA A 39 2.96 -10.13 -0.68
CA ALA A 39 2.72 -9.78 0.72
C ALA A 39 1.40 -10.37 1.18
N GLN A 40 1.38 -10.87 2.40
CA GLN A 40 0.16 -11.19 3.11
C GLN A 40 -0.04 -10.16 4.20
N VAL A 41 -1.17 -9.49 4.16
CA VAL A 41 -1.54 -8.45 5.12
C VAL A 41 -2.65 -8.99 5.97
N THR A 42 -2.41 -9.08 7.27
CA THR A 42 -3.41 -9.45 8.25
C THR A 42 -3.78 -8.21 9.08
N LEU A 43 -5.02 -7.80 8.94
CA LEU A 43 -5.62 -6.72 9.71
C LEU A 43 -6.43 -7.32 10.86
N THR A 44 -6.10 -6.95 12.08
CA THR A 44 -6.90 -7.25 13.26
C THR A 44 -7.57 -5.97 13.75
N LEU A 45 -8.88 -5.94 13.75
CA LEU A 45 -9.71 -4.86 14.28
C LEU A 45 -10.46 -5.40 15.49
N ASP A 46 -10.08 -4.95 16.66
CA ASP A 46 -10.55 -5.48 17.96
C ASP A 46 -10.30 -7.00 18.01
N GLN A 47 -11.35 -7.81 17.84
CA GLN A 47 -11.26 -9.27 17.85
C GLN A 47 -11.45 -9.91 16.46
N ARG A 48 -11.66 -9.11 15.41
CA ARG A 48 -11.87 -9.61 14.05
C ARG A 48 -10.61 -9.52 13.23
N GLN A 49 -10.28 -10.61 12.57
CA GLN A 49 -9.10 -10.71 11.74
C GLN A 49 -9.48 -10.85 10.26
N TYR A 50 -8.81 -10.09 9.42
CA TYR A 50 -8.97 -10.10 7.96
C TYR A 50 -7.61 -10.29 7.34
N THR A 51 -7.48 -11.33 6.53
CA THR A 51 -6.24 -11.63 5.80
C THR A 51 -6.42 -11.36 4.32
N MET A 52 -5.51 -10.60 3.73
CA MET A 52 -5.53 -10.19 2.33
C MET A 52 -4.19 -10.49 1.68
N SER A 53 -4.23 -11.02 0.48
CA SER A 53 -3.03 -11.16 -0.35
C SER A 53 -2.76 -9.87 -1.10
N SER A 54 -1.48 -9.53 -1.25
CA SER A 54 -1.05 -8.36 -2.01
C SER A 54 0.16 -8.72 -2.86
N GLN A 55 0.28 -8.06 -4.00
CA GLN A 55 1.47 -8.10 -4.82
C GLN A 55 2.10 -6.71 -4.86
N VAL A 56 3.38 -6.63 -4.55
CA VAL A 56 4.19 -5.42 -4.62
C VAL A 56 5.11 -5.53 -5.82
N ARG A 57 5.12 -4.51 -6.67
CA ARG A 57 6.01 -4.38 -7.82
C ARG A 57 6.65 -3.01 -7.80
N ILE A 58 7.97 -2.94 -7.91
CA ILE A 58 8.72 -1.69 -7.82
C ILE A 58 9.66 -1.59 -9.01
N TRP A 59 9.57 -0.49 -9.72
CA TRP A 59 10.58 0.02 -10.64
C TRP A 59 11.32 1.14 -9.93
N ARG A 60 12.59 0.92 -9.70
CA ARG A 60 13.39 1.79 -8.83
C ARG A 60 13.39 3.24 -9.33
N ASN A 61 13.05 4.16 -8.43
CA ASN A 61 12.97 5.60 -8.67
C ASN A 61 11.97 6.02 -9.77
N GLU A 62 11.04 5.15 -10.14
CA GLU A 62 10.07 5.41 -11.19
C GLU A 62 8.63 5.14 -10.73
N LEU A 63 8.34 3.91 -10.32
CA LEU A 63 6.98 3.48 -10.00
C LEU A 63 6.99 2.37 -8.95
N ALA A 64 6.08 2.46 -7.99
CA ALA A 64 5.75 1.34 -7.11
C ALA A 64 4.26 1.03 -7.22
N ILE A 65 3.93 -0.24 -7.40
CA ILE A 65 2.55 -0.73 -7.50
C ILE A 65 2.30 -1.70 -6.37
N VAL A 66 1.20 -1.47 -5.64
CA VAL A 66 0.68 -2.40 -4.64
C VAL A 66 -0.72 -2.83 -5.05
N SER A 67 -0.89 -4.11 -5.35
CA SER A 67 -2.17 -4.72 -5.75
C SER A 67 -2.73 -5.53 -4.60
N VAL A 68 -3.90 -5.16 -4.08
CA VAL A 68 -4.57 -5.85 -2.97
C VAL A 68 -5.64 -6.79 -3.51
N GLN A 69 -5.54 -8.06 -3.12
CA GLN A 69 -6.36 -9.16 -3.61
C GLN A 69 -6.98 -9.92 -2.42
N PRO A 70 -8.04 -9.41 -1.81
CA PRO A 70 -8.59 -10.00 -0.57
C PRO A 70 -9.23 -11.38 -0.78
N MET A 71 -9.73 -11.69 -1.97
CA MET A 71 -10.41 -12.96 -2.25
C MET A 71 -10.07 -13.46 -3.66
N LEU A 72 -9.81 -14.77 -3.79
CA LEU A 72 -9.70 -15.49 -5.07
C LEU A 72 -8.74 -14.86 -6.11
N GLY A 73 -7.75 -14.10 -5.68
CA GLY A 73 -6.81 -13.44 -6.58
C GLY A 73 -7.38 -12.25 -7.38
N ILE A 74 -8.60 -11.80 -7.08
CA ILE A 74 -9.21 -10.64 -7.73
C ILE A 74 -8.63 -9.36 -7.14
N GLU A 75 -8.02 -8.54 -7.99
CA GLU A 75 -7.52 -7.22 -7.60
C GLU A 75 -8.67 -6.28 -7.33
N MET A 76 -8.87 -5.92 -6.06
CA MET A 76 -9.93 -4.98 -5.65
C MET A 76 -9.42 -3.55 -5.55
N ILE A 77 -8.21 -3.39 -5.07
CA ILE A 77 -7.57 -2.10 -4.90
C ILE A 77 -6.18 -2.16 -5.49
N ARG A 78 -5.81 -1.08 -6.18
CA ARG A 78 -4.49 -0.89 -6.71
C ARG A 78 -3.97 0.48 -6.34
N MET A 79 -2.79 0.53 -5.77
CA MET A 79 -2.08 1.78 -5.50
C MET A 79 -0.87 1.87 -6.42
N GLU A 80 -0.70 3.03 -7.04
CA GLU A 80 0.45 3.36 -7.89
C GLU A 80 1.12 4.61 -7.34
N ALA A 81 2.30 4.47 -6.78
CA ALA A 81 3.13 5.58 -6.35
C ALA A 81 4.10 5.93 -7.47
N THR A 82 3.99 7.13 -7.99
CA THR A 82 4.93 7.72 -8.94
C THR A 82 5.87 8.69 -8.21
N THR A 83 6.81 9.30 -8.91
CA THR A 83 7.69 10.32 -8.34
C THR A 83 6.94 11.54 -7.80
N ASP A 84 5.73 11.83 -8.33
CA ASP A 84 5.00 13.08 -8.09
C ASP A 84 3.71 12.88 -7.29
N SER A 85 3.12 11.68 -7.35
CA SER A 85 1.77 11.44 -6.83
C SER A 85 1.51 10.00 -6.47
N LEU A 86 0.52 9.79 -5.59
CA LEU A 86 -0.08 8.50 -5.28
C LEU A 86 -1.45 8.40 -5.95
N TRP A 87 -1.64 7.34 -6.72
CA TRP A 87 -2.90 6.96 -7.36
C TRP A 87 -3.50 5.78 -6.63
N ILE A 88 -4.78 5.84 -6.32
CA ILE A 88 -5.52 4.76 -5.68
C ILE A 88 -6.73 4.43 -6.54
N PHE A 89 -6.78 3.21 -7.04
CA PHE A 89 -7.85 2.69 -7.88
C PHE A 89 -8.71 1.72 -7.08
N ASP A 90 -10.00 2.02 -6.95
CA ASP A 90 -11.03 1.07 -6.55
C ASP A 90 -11.52 0.35 -7.82
N LYS A 91 -11.01 -0.85 -8.06
CA LYS A 91 -11.31 -1.66 -9.24
C LYS A 91 -12.76 -2.12 -9.27
N MET A 92 -13.36 -2.31 -8.09
CA MET A 92 -14.73 -2.79 -7.97
C MET A 92 -15.77 -1.74 -8.37
N ASN A 93 -15.52 -0.49 -7.94
CA ASN A 93 -16.45 0.62 -8.19
C ASN A 93 -16.01 1.48 -9.39
N ARG A 94 -14.89 1.14 -10.05
CA ARG A 94 -14.31 1.91 -11.16
C ARG A 94 -14.08 3.38 -10.78
N LYS A 95 -13.53 3.61 -9.60
CA LYS A 95 -13.19 4.93 -9.10
C LYS A 95 -11.70 5.05 -8.88
N TYR A 96 -11.18 6.27 -8.98
CA TYR A 96 -9.80 6.53 -8.60
C TYR A 96 -9.64 7.89 -7.96
N VAL A 97 -8.61 8.03 -7.15
CA VAL A 97 -8.15 9.30 -6.59
C VAL A 97 -6.67 9.48 -6.89
N VAL A 98 -6.29 10.72 -7.10
CA VAL A 98 -4.89 11.13 -7.24
C VAL A 98 -4.59 12.11 -6.12
N LEU A 99 -3.50 11.86 -5.41
CA LEU A 99 -3.02 12.71 -4.32
C LEU A 99 -1.56 13.08 -4.59
N SER A 100 -1.27 14.35 -4.61
CA SER A 100 0.11 14.83 -4.60
C SER A 100 0.77 14.55 -3.25
N TYR A 101 2.09 14.45 -3.20
CA TYR A 101 2.78 14.25 -1.91
C TYR A 101 2.58 15.40 -0.91
N PRO A 102 2.51 16.68 -1.31
CA PRO A 102 2.12 17.76 -0.40
C PRO A 102 0.73 17.58 0.23
N GLU A 103 -0.27 17.14 -0.55
CA GLU A 103 -1.62 16.83 -0.03
C GLU A 103 -1.58 15.68 0.95
N LEU A 104 -0.83 14.59 0.63
CA LEU A 104 -0.64 13.46 1.53
C LEU A 104 0.05 13.86 2.84
N GLN A 105 1.07 14.71 2.76
CA GLN A 105 1.76 15.24 3.94
C GLN A 105 0.83 16.04 4.84
N HIS A 106 -0.02 16.87 4.24
CA HIS A 106 -1.01 17.65 4.97
C HIS A 106 -2.06 16.77 5.65
N LEU A 107 -2.58 15.77 4.91
CA LEU A 107 -3.61 14.84 5.41
C LEU A 107 -3.12 13.95 6.55
N LEU A 108 -1.86 13.53 6.50
CA LEU A 108 -1.29 12.55 7.42
C LEU A 108 -0.36 13.16 8.47
N ASN A 109 -0.16 14.47 8.40
CA ASN A 109 0.74 15.24 9.26
C ASN A 109 2.13 14.57 9.39
N THR A 110 2.66 14.05 8.27
CA THR A 110 3.95 13.36 8.25
C THR A 110 4.65 13.55 6.90
N HIS A 111 5.97 13.51 6.91
CA HIS A 111 6.74 13.69 5.68
C HIS A 111 6.70 12.44 4.81
N ILE A 112 6.09 12.56 3.64
CA ILE A 112 5.91 11.48 2.66
C ILE A 112 6.45 11.91 1.32
N SER A 113 7.15 10.99 0.66
CA SER A 113 7.65 11.13 -0.70
C SER A 113 7.65 9.76 -1.37
N TYR A 114 7.81 9.72 -2.70
CA TYR A 114 8.01 8.46 -3.40
C TYR A 114 9.17 7.64 -2.79
N LYS A 115 10.27 8.31 -2.49
CA LYS A 115 11.43 7.65 -1.86
C LYS A 115 11.07 7.00 -0.52
N THR A 116 10.28 7.68 0.31
CA THR A 116 9.83 7.14 1.60
C THR A 116 9.01 5.86 1.40
N ILE A 117 8.07 5.88 0.43
CA ILE A 117 7.25 4.70 0.10
C ILE A 117 8.13 3.58 -0.44
N GLN A 118 9.01 3.87 -1.38
CA GLN A 118 9.93 2.88 -1.95
C GLN A 118 10.83 2.27 -0.87
N ASP A 119 11.43 3.09 -0.02
CA ASP A 119 12.30 2.64 1.07
C ASP A 119 11.53 1.76 2.07
N PHE A 120 10.28 2.07 2.36
CA PHE A 120 9.42 1.24 3.21
C PHE A 120 9.17 -0.13 2.56
N LEU A 121 8.68 -0.15 1.34
CA LEU A 121 8.36 -1.38 0.62
C LEU A 121 9.59 -2.28 0.40
N THR A 122 10.79 -1.69 0.31
CA THR A 122 12.04 -2.44 0.11
C THR A 122 12.73 -2.87 1.40
N ARG A 123 12.49 -2.18 2.52
CA ARG A 123 13.06 -2.55 3.83
C ARG A 123 12.57 -3.88 4.34
N SER A 124 11.30 -4.13 4.16
CA SER A 124 10.68 -5.38 4.60
C SER A 124 11.35 -6.59 3.99
N SER A 125 11.92 -6.41 2.80
CA SER A 125 12.57 -7.48 2.07
C SER A 125 14.06 -7.66 2.37
N ALA A 126 14.73 -6.64 2.91
CA ALA A 126 16.18 -6.69 3.19
C ALA A 126 16.53 -7.58 4.40
N LYS A 127 15.62 -7.71 5.36
CA LYS A 127 15.81 -8.53 6.57
C LYS A 127 15.20 -9.93 6.50
N GLY A 128 14.58 -10.30 5.37
CA GLY A 128 14.03 -11.64 5.07
C GLY A 128 13.22 -12.25 6.22
N LYS A 129 11.92 -12.44 6.02
CA LYS A 129 10.99 -13.21 6.86
C LYS A 129 10.44 -12.56 8.13
N ASP A 130 11.02 -11.51 8.69
CA ASP A 130 10.43 -10.90 9.88
C ASP A 130 9.16 -10.12 9.48
N PRO A 131 8.00 -10.46 10.03
CA PRO A 131 6.78 -9.72 9.75
C PRO A 131 6.89 -8.30 10.29
N ILE A 132 6.41 -7.33 9.53
CA ILE A 132 6.26 -5.96 10.02
C ILE A 132 4.92 -5.89 10.74
N GLN A 133 4.97 -5.60 12.03
CA GLN A 133 3.79 -5.40 12.84
C GLN A 133 3.64 -3.92 13.19
N LEU A 134 2.45 -3.41 12.98
CA LEU A 134 2.06 -2.04 13.31
C LEU A 134 0.81 -2.10 14.17
N GLN A 135 0.81 -1.35 15.26
CA GLN A 135 -0.31 -1.25 16.16
C GLN A 135 -0.65 0.21 16.40
N PHE A 136 -1.92 0.53 16.37
CA PHE A 136 -2.40 1.87 16.66
C PHE A 136 -3.82 1.83 17.18
N THR A 137 -4.23 2.90 17.84
CA THR A 137 -5.57 3.06 18.38
C THR A 137 -6.28 4.16 17.61
N SER A 138 -7.49 3.91 17.15
CA SER A 138 -8.37 4.90 16.53
C SER A 138 -9.68 4.97 17.31
N GLY A 139 -9.87 6.04 18.06
CA GLY A 139 -10.99 6.18 18.98
C GLY A 139 -10.96 5.09 20.06
N LYS A 140 -11.98 4.23 20.09
CA LYS A 140 -12.08 3.08 21.02
C LYS A 140 -11.56 1.76 20.44
N HIS A 141 -11.11 1.75 19.17
CA HIS A 141 -10.73 0.55 18.45
C HIS A 141 -9.23 0.33 18.50
N GLN A 142 -8.81 -0.89 18.83
CA GLN A 142 -7.42 -1.34 18.64
C GLN A 142 -7.26 -1.97 17.27
N ILE A 143 -6.25 -1.52 16.56
CA ILE A 143 -5.96 -1.94 15.20
C ILE A 143 -4.54 -2.45 15.15
N SER A 144 -4.37 -3.68 14.67
CA SER A 144 -3.07 -4.28 14.40
C SER A 144 -2.97 -4.71 12.95
N VAL A 145 -1.87 -4.38 12.30
CA VAL A 145 -1.57 -4.79 10.93
C VAL A 145 -0.29 -5.59 10.94
N LEU A 146 -0.35 -6.80 10.45
CA LEU A 146 0.80 -7.70 10.27
C LEU A 146 1.04 -7.91 8.78
N CYS A 147 2.22 -7.55 8.30
CA CYS A 147 2.64 -7.75 6.91
C CYS A 147 3.74 -8.81 6.85
N THR A 148 3.50 -9.90 6.12
CA THR A 148 4.47 -10.94 5.85
C THR A 148 4.82 -10.94 4.37
N PHE A 149 6.09 -10.86 4.03
CA PHE A 149 6.56 -10.84 2.65
C PHE A 149 7.12 -12.21 2.23
N SER A 150 6.91 -12.56 0.96
CA SER A 150 7.35 -13.84 0.40
C SER A 150 7.61 -13.72 -1.10
N HIS A 151 8.30 -14.69 -1.70
CA HIS A 151 8.51 -14.81 -3.14
C HIS A 151 9.12 -13.55 -3.76
N ARG A 152 10.27 -13.14 -3.26
CA ARG A 152 11.00 -11.99 -3.78
C ARG A 152 11.74 -12.34 -5.05
N GLU A 153 11.49 -11.56 -6.09
CA GLU A 153 12.17 -11.63 -7.39
C GLU A 153 12.76 -10.27 -7.73
N GLN A 154 13.99 -10.27 -8.22
CA GLN A 154 14.69 -9.05 -8.63
C GLN A 154 14.98 -9.07 -10.11
N ASN A 155 14.84 -7.91 -10.76
CA ASN A 155 15.18 -7.69 -12.17
C ASN A 155 14.40 -8.59 -13.16
N THR A 156 13.20 -9.01 -12.78
CA THR A 156 12.33 -9.86 -13.61
C THR A 156 11.18 -9.10 -14.27
N LEU A 157 10.88 -7.88 -13.80
CA LEU A 157 9.75 -7.11 -14.33
C LEU A 157 10.12 -6.46 -15.67
N GLN A 158 9.17 -6.51 -16.59
CA GLN A 158 9.21 -5.73 -17.83
C GLN A 158 8.96 -4.24 -17.56
N ALA A 159 8.98 -3.41 -18.60
CA ALA A 159 8.64 -2.00 -18.47
C ALA A 159 7.32 -1.76 -17.74
N PRO A 160 7.24 -0.72 -16.91
CA PRO A 160 6.05 -0.48 -16.09
C PRO A 160 4.84 -0.13 -16.96
N THR A 161 3.70 -0.70 -16.62
CA THR A 161 2.42 -0.36 -17.24
C THR A 161 1.49 0.23 -16.18
N ARG A 162 1.14 1.49 -16.35
CA ARG A 162 0.20 2.19 -15.50
C ARG A 162 -1.25 1.84 -15.85
N THR A 163 -2.12 1.96 -14.85
CA THR A 163 -3.56 1.79 -15.07
C THR A 163 -4.10 2.93 -15.92
N ARG A 164 -4.84 2.59 -16.98
CA ARG A 164 -5.57 3.58 -17.77
C ARG A 164 -6.76 4.12 -16.98
N THR A 165 -6.97 5.42 -17.04
CA THR A 165 -8.03 6.11 -16.29
C THR A 165 -9.33 6.24 -17.06
N ASP A 166 -9.33 5.98 -18.37
CA ASP A 166 -10.49 6.11 -19.28
C ASP A 166 -11.73 5.30 -18.84
N LYS A 167 -11.53 4.26 -18.03
CA LYS A 167 -12.57 3.39 -17.48
C LYS A 167 -12.97 3.68 -16.04
N TYR A 168 -12.41 4.75 -15.46
CA TYR A 168 -12.57 5.08 -14.05
C TYR A 168 -13.08 6.51 -13.90
N GLN A 169 -13.90 6.73 -12.88
CA GLN A 169 -14.32 8.05 -12.46
C GLN A 169 -13.34 8.60 -11.43
N GLN A 170 -12.82 9.79 -11.65
CA GLN A 170 -12.05 10.49 -10.62
C GLN A 170 -12.98 10.98 -9.52
N VAL A 171 -12.61 10.73 -8.29
CA VAL A 171 -13.39 11.08 -7.10
C VAL A 171 -12.48 11.66 -6.02
N THR A 172 -13.06 12.15 -4.94
CA THR A 172 -12.30 12.59 -3.76
C THR A 172 -11.87 11.39 -2.88
N LEU A 173 -10.86 11.59 -2.04
CA LEU A 173 -10.39 10.54 -1.13
C LEU A 173 -11.51 10.05 -0.20
N ARG A 174 -12.39 10.94 0.25
CA ARG A 174 -13.54 10.59 1.12
C ARG A 174 -14.54 9.66 0.47
N GLU A 175 -14.62 9.64 -0.85
CA GLU A 175 -15.53 8.74 -1.58
C GLU A 175 -14.96 7.33 -1.75
N ILE A 176 -13.63 7.19 -1.72
CA ILE A 176 -12.95 5.88 -1.70
C ILE A 176 -12.73 5.41 -0.27
N LEU A 177 -12.35 6.34 0.61
CA LEU A 177 -12.10 6.12 2.03
C LEU A 177 -13.05 6.98 2.84
N PRO A 178 -14.26 6.52 3.19
CA PRO A 178 -15.11 7.24 4.13
C PRO A 178 -14.42 7.26 5.50
N LEU A 179 -13.77 8.39 5.77
CA LEU A 179 -13.11 8.73 7.02
C LEU A 179 -14.15 9.29 8.00
#